data_cef1669368207fec817c98afb318bfbb
#
_entry.id   cef1669368207fec817c98afb318bfbb
#
_cell.length_a   1.000
_cell.length_b   1.000
_cell.length_c   1.000
_cell.angle_alpha   90.00
_cell.angle_beta   90.00
_cell.angle_gamma   90.00
#
_symmetry.space_group_name_H-M   'P 1'
#
loop_
_entity.id
_entity.type
_entity.pdbx_description
1 polymer ?
#
loop_
_entity_poly.entity_id
_entity_poly.type
_entity_poly.pdbx_seq_one_letter_code
_entity_poly.pdbx_strand_id
1 'polypeptide(L)'
;MGRGANSERSRPSARSRFAGYSLLAAISYIPVLLSDPGRVAADTKSYLSLDVGRLLERAWSMWDPNIGLGTVTHQNIGYLFPMGPFYWVLNALGASGALTQRIWLGTIIFAAGLGMLYLFRTLDVTGPGSVVGALAFMLSPYLLDYAARISVILLPWAGLPWLLAFTILALRKGGWRYPALIALTVQIVGGVNATSLIFACLAPALWLPWAVWGSKEVSVKRMFAALARIGVLTTAASLWWLSGLWAQGNYGIDILKFTETVRTVAKTSTAPEVLRGLGYWFLYGQDKIGPWIESALPYTQSVTHIAISFAVPALALLCATCIRWRHRSYFVLLAFVGVTIGVGAYSYDDPSPLGGVLKLFATTSSLGLALRSTGRATPLVVLAFSVFLALGVSGAYRSLSARGRGKLGVICVALVGVLVIANLPALWQGTFYGKNLQRSEQIPKYWSDALAEVNKGSLDSRVLELPGSDFGSYRWGSTVDPITPGLIDRPYVARELIPYGTPASADLLNAYDRRLQEGLYESVVTAPFARLLGVDEIVVRNDLQTD
;
A
#
# COMPACT_ATOMS: atom_id res chain seq x y z
N MET A 1 -35.66 -34.09 -31.60
CA MET A 1 -36.41 -33.12 -30.78
C MET A 1 -35.93 -33.25 -29.34
N GLY A 2 -35.06 -32.38 -28.89
CA GLY A 2 -34.55 -32.31 -27.51
C GLY A 2 -34.36 -30.87 -27.16
N ARG A 3 -35.36 -30.22 -26.56
CA ARG A 3 -35.31 -28.86 -26.07
C ARG A 3 -34.31 -28.78 -24.94
N GLY A 4 -33.17 -28.10 -25.19
CA GLY A 4 -32.23 -27.71 -24.16
C GLY A 4 -32.90 -26.78 -23.15
N ALA A 5 -33.00 -27.22 -21.91
CA ALA A 5 -33.42 -26.40 -20.79
C ALA A 5 -32.40 -25.30 -20.57
N ASN A 6 -32.68 -24.10 -21.07
CA ASN A 6 -32.03 -22.87 -20.64
C ASN A 6 -32.30 -22.68 -19.15
N SER A 7 -31.37 -23.09 -18.28
CA SER A 7 -31.41 -22.69 -16.88
C SER A 7 -31.17 -21.16 -16.85
N GLU A 8 -32.23 -20.39 -16.74
CA GLU A 8 -32.16 -18.97 -16.41
C GLU A 8 -31.32 -18.84 -15.14
N ARG A 9 -30.08 -18.36 -15.34
CA ARG A 9 -29.19 -17.99 -14.23
C ARG A 9 -29.87 -16.82 -13.52
N SER A 10 -30.57 -17.07 -12.44
CA SER A 10 -31.25 -16.06 -11.65
C SER A 10 -30.22 -15.01 -11.20
N ARG A 11 -30.29 -13.81 -11.75
CA ARG A 11 -29.50 -12.68 -11.29
C ARG A 11 -29.86 -12.41 -9.83
N PRO A 12 -28.87 -12.17 -8.94
CA PRO A 12 -29.17 -11.86 -7.55
C PRO A 12 -30.10 -10.64 -7.48
N SER A 13 -31.09 -10.72 -6.59
CA SER A 13 -32.07 -9.64 -6.39
C SER A 13 -31.38 -8.32 -6.03
N ALA A 14 -32.05 -7.19 -6.26
CA ALA A 14 -31.52 -5.87 -5.88
C ALA A 14 -31.25 -5.81 -4.36
N ARG A 15 -32.12 -6.42 -3.55
CA ARG A 15 -31.97 -6.53 -2.08
C ARG A 15 -30.71 -7.31 -1.69
N SER A 16 -30.44 -8.45 -2.32
CA SER A 16 -29.25 -9.27 -2.04
C SER A 16 -27.96 -8.53 -2.42
N ARG A 17 -27.98 -7.74 -3.49
CA ARG A 17 -26.82 -6.90 -3.89
C ARG A 17 -26.57 -5.77 -2.91
N PHE A 18 -27.63 -5.09 -2.49
CA PHE A 18 -27.55 -4.02 -1.50
C PHE A 18 -27.01 -4.55 -0.16
N ALA A 19 -27.52 -5.68 0.34
CA ALA A 19 -27.02 -6.33 1.55
C ALA A 19 -25.51 -6.66 1.46
N GLY A 20 -25.03 -7.16 0.31
CA GLY A 20 -23.61 -7.42 0.09
C GLY A 20 -22.77 -6.15 0.16
N TYR A 21 -23.20 -5.06 -0.45
CA TYR A 21 -22.49 -3.77 -0.39
C TYR A 21 -22.46 -3.18 1.01
N SER A 22 -23.60 -3.23 1.72
CA SER A 22 -23.71 -2.75 3.10
C SER A 22 -22.81 -3.53 4.05
N LEU A 23 -22.71 -4.85 3.86
CA LEU A 23 -21.80 -5.71 4.63
C LEU A 23 -20.34 -5.31 4.40
N LEU A 24 -19.93 -5.16 3.13
CA LEU A 24 -18.56 -4.73 2.81
C LEU A 24 -18.26 -3.34 3.39
N ALA A 25 -19.19 -2.39 3.28
CA ALA A 25 -19.02 -1.06 3.86
C ALA A 25 -18.90 -1.13 5.39
N ALA A 26 -19.79 -1.85 6.07
CA ALA A 26 -19.74 -2.00 7.52
C ALA A 26 -18.40 -2.59 7.99
N ILE A 27 -17.92 -3.65 7.35
CA ILE A 27 -16.63 -4.30 7.68
C ILE A 27 -15.45 -3.40 7.36
N SER A 28 -15.53 -2.56 6.31
CA SER A 28 -14.44 -1.66 5.95
C SER A 28 -14.31 -0.45 6.86
N TYR A 29 -15.42 0.12 7.31
CA TYR A 29 -15.39 1.38 8.05
C TYR A 29 -15.53 1.20 9.56
N ILE A 30 -16.43 0.34 10.05
CA ILE A 30 -16.73 0.27 11.48
C ILE A 30 -15.50 -0.10 12.32
N PRO A 31 -14.76 -1.20 12.02
CA PRO A 31 -13.60 -1.57 12.83
C PRO A 31 -12.50 -0.51 12.81
N VAL A 32 -12.26 0.09 11.64
CA VAL A 32 -11.22 1.12 11.48
C VAL A 32 -11.59 2.40 12.24
N LEU A 33 -12.86 2.83 12.18
CA LEU A 33 -13.36 4.00 12.91
C LEU A 33 -13.31 3.81 14.43
N LEU A 34 -13.46 2.59 14.90
CA LEU A 34 -13.41 2.25 16.33
C LEU A 34 -11.98 2.01 16.85
N SER A 35 -10.98 1.92 15.95
CA SER A 35 -9.58 1.69 16.33
C SER A 35 -8.95 2.97 16.90
N ASP A 36 -8.32 2.88 18.07
CA ASP A 36 -7.48 3.90 18.69
C ASP A 36 -7.99 5.36 18.52
N PRO A 37 -9.15 5.74 19.07
CA PRO A 37 -9.73 7.08 18.89
C PRO A 37 -8.77 8.17 19.40
N GLY A 38 -8.68 9.29 18.68
CA GLY A 38 -7.81 10.42 19.03
C GLY A 38 -6.31 10.18 18.79
N ARG A 39 -5.95 9.10 18.10
CA ARG A 39 -4.57 8.83 17.71
C ARG A 39 -4.40 8.83 16.19
N VAL A 40 -3.23 9.23 15.73
CA VAL A 40 -2.84 9.27 14.33
C VAL A 40 -1.68 8.29 14.11
N ALA A 41 -1.81 7.42 13.12
CA ALA A 41 -0.70 6.57 12.71
C ALA A 41 0.35 7.40 11.95
N ALA A 42 1.60 6.97 12.05
CA ALA A 42 2.74 7.54 11.33
C ALA A 42 2.69 7.16 9.83
N ASP A 43 1.64 7.61 9.14
CA ASP A 43 1.37 7.28 7.76
C ASP A 43 1.98 8.33 6.82
N THR A 44 2.99 7.94 6.10
CA THR A 44 3.69 8.70 5.05
C THR A 44 4.17 10.10 5.46
N LYS A 45 3.44 11.15 5.12
CA LYS A 45 3.82 12.55 5.34
C LYS A 45 3.07 13.12 6.53
N SER A 46 3.79 13.60 7.54
CA SER A 46 3.19 14.22 8.74
C SER A 46 2.32 15.44 8.42
N TYR A 47 2.59 16.16 7.34
CA TYR A 47 1.74 17.22 6.80
C TYR A 47 0.27 16.83 6.65
N LEU A 48 -0.04 15.60 6.23
CA LEU A 48 -1.41 15.15 5.98
C LEU A 48 -2.32 15.37 7.19
N SER A 49 -1.77 15.16 8.38
CA SER A 49 -2.53 15.32 9.63
C SER A 49 -2.27 16.64 10.36
N LEU A 50 -1.24 17.40 9.98
CA LEU A 50 -0.86 18.65 10.62
C LEU A 50 -1.28 19.86 9.79
N ASP A 51 -0.90 19.89 8.52
CA ASP A 51 -1.22 20.96 7.57
C ASP A 51 -1.20 20.43 6.13
N VAL A 52 -2.31 19.85 5.72
CA VAL A 52 -2.44 19.30 4.35
C VAL A 52 -2.43 20.40 3.28
N GLY A 53 -2.83 21.62 3.61
CA GLY A 53 -2.79 22.77 2.70
C GLY A 53 -1.35 23.07 2.28
N ARG A 54 -0.44 23.15 3.25
CA ARG A 54 1.00 23.36 3.04
C ARG A 54 1.63 22.23 2.21
N LEU A 55 1.24 20.97 2.44
CA LEU A 55 1.71 19.87 1.60
C LEU A 55 1.29 20.07 0.14
N LEU A 56 0.03 20.38 -0.11
CA LEU A 56 -0.48 20.57 -1.48
C LEU A 56 0.17 21.78 -2.16
N GLU A 57 0.37 22.87 -1.43
CA GLU A 57 1.05 24.06 -1.94
C GLU A 57 2.49 23.77 -2.37
N ARG A 58 3.24 23.04 -1.56
CA ARG A 58 4.63 22.67 -1.86
C ARG A 58 4.75 21.56 -2.91
N ALA A 59 3.81 20.65 -2.99
CA ALA A 59 3.87 19.48 -3.87
C ALA A 59 3.80 19.81 -5.38
N TRP A 60 3.38 21.03 -5.76
CA TRP A 60 3.42 21.50 -7.15
C TRP A 60 4.83 21.71 -7.69
N SER A 61 5.80 22.00 -6.80
CA SER A 61 7.20 22.16 -7.16
C SER A 61 7.99 20.89 -6.83
N MET A 62 8.85 20.48 -7.74
CA MET A 62 9.82 19.42 -7.44
C MET A 62 11.00 19.94 -6.59
N TRP A 63 11.25 21.25 -6.56
CA TRP A 63 12.23 21.88 -5.71
C TRP A 63 11.56 22.54 -4.51
N ASP A 64 12.01 22.17 -3.30
CA ASP A 64 11.61 22.83 -2.05
C ASP A 64 12.83 23.50 -1.40
N PRO A 65 12.89 24.84 -1.37
CA PRO A 65 13.97 25.57 -0.73
C PRO A 65 13.91 25.57 0.80
N ASN A 66 12.75 25.20 1.38
CA ASN A 66 12.50 25.28 2.82
C ASN A 66 12.97 24.05 3.59
N ILE A 67 13.34 22.98 2.91
CA ILE A 67 13.78 21.74 3.55
C ILE A 67 15.27 21.52 3.26
N GLY A 68 16.06 21.31 4.30
CA GLY A 68 17.49 21.16 4.20
C GLY A 68 18.16 22.43 3.65
N LEU A 69 19.12 22.27 2.76
CA LEU A 69 19.71 23.41 2.02
C LEU A 69 19.06 23.60 0.65
N GLY A 70 17.80 23.24 0.54
CA GLY A 70 17.03 23.07 -0.67
C GLY A 70 17.14 21.65 -1.19
N THR A 71 16.02 21.05 -1.61
CA THR A 71 15.98 19.66 -2.05
C THR A 71 15.04 19.44 -3.22
N VAL A 72 15.35 18.45 -4.06
CA VAL A 72 14.35 17.86 -4.95
C VAL A 72 13.53 16.89 -4.13
N THR A 73 12.23 17.19 -3.95
CA THR A 73 11.37 16.45 -3.04
C THR A 73 11.17 15.01 -3.48
N HIS A 74 11.11 14.10 -2.50
CA HIS A 74 10.81 12.71 -2.75
C HIS A 74 9.31 12.45 -2.64
N GLN A 75 8.70 12.01 -3.73
CA GLN A 75 7.28 11.61 -3.82
C GLN A 75 6.23 12.71 -3.51
N ASN A 76 6.58 13.92 -3.15
CA ASN A 76 5.59 14.95 -2.76
C ASN A 76 4.57 15.20 -3.88
N ILE A 77 5.01 15.24 -5.14
CA ILE A 77 4.11 15.40 -6.29
C ILE A 77 3.01 14.33 -6.32
N GLY A 78 3.27 13.10 -5.91
CA GLY A 78 2.28 12.02 -5.87
C GLY A 78 1.10 12.29 -4.93
N TYR A 79 1.29 13.15 -3.92
CA TYR A 79 0.24 13.53 -2.98
C TYR A 79 -0.73 14.59 -3.53
N LEU A 80 -0.43 15.20 -4.68
CA LEU A 80 -1.39 16.05 -5.39
C LEU A 80 -2.68 15.30 -5.74
N PHE A 81 -2.62 13.98 -5.92
CA PHE A 81 -3.81 13.16 -6.14
C PHE A 81 -3.53 11.67 -5.85
N PRO A 82 -4.45 10.93 -5.19
CA PRO A 82 -5.74 11.39 -4.61
C PRO A 82 -5.66 11.79 -3.14
N MET A 83 -4.57 11.41 -2.41
CA MET A 83 -4.54 11.44 -0.95
C MET A 83 -4.61 12.87 -0.39
N GLY A 84 -3.83 13.81 -0.91
CA GLY A 84 -3.82 15.19 -0.45
C GLY A 84 -5.19 15.87 -0.57
N PRO A 85 -5.83 15.89 -1.76
CA PRO A 85 -7.19 16.44 -1.90
C PRO A 85 -8.23 15.74 -1.03
N PHE A 86 -8.11 14.42 -0.81
CA PHE A 86 -8.99 13.68 0.09
C PHE A 86 -8.90 14.21 1.53
N TYR A 87 -7.69 14.37 2.04
CA TYR A 87 -7.45 14.91 3.37
C TYR A 87 -7.86 16.38 3.45
N TRP A 88 -7.56 17.17 2.42
CA TRP A 88 -7.92 18.57 2.38
C TRP A 88 -9.44 18.81 2.43
N VAL A 89 -10.20 18.04 1.64
CA VAL A 89 -11.68 18.15 1.64
C VAL A 89 -12.27 17.77 2.98
N LEU A 90 -11.83 16.67 3.59
CA LEU A 90 -12.35 16.24 4.89
C LEU A 90 -11.95 17.21 6.01
N ASN A 91 -10.73 17.73 5.98
CA ASN A 91 -10.30 18.78 6.91
C ASN A 91 -11.16 20.04 6.76
N ALA A 92 -11.42 20.50 5.52
CA ALA A 92 -12.30 21.63 5.26
C ALA A 92 -13.75 21.41 5.74
N LEU A 93 -14.20 20.15 5.82
CA LEU A 93 -15.50 19.77 6.40
C LEU A 93 -15.46 19.63 7.93
N GLY A 94 -14.32 19.91 8.57
CA GLY A 94 -14.16 19.84 10.02
C GLY A 94 -13.79 18.46 10.58
N ALA A 95 -13.45 17.50 9.73
CA ALA A 95 -12.95 16.20 10.20
C ALA A 95 -11.53 16.35 10.76
N SER A 96 -11.27 15.71 11.90
CA SER A 96 -9.94 15.64 12.47
C SER A 96 -9.00 14.78 11.64
N GLY A 97 -7.68 14.95 11.81
CA GLY A 97 -6.68 14.15 11.10
C GLY A 97 -6.83 12.65 11.39
N ALA A 98 -7.13 12.32 12.65
CA ALA A 98 -7.40 10.94 13.08
C ALA A 98 -8.62 10.34 12.38
N LEU A 99 -9.73 11.08 12.31
CA LEU A 99 -10.95 10.66 11.62
C LEU A 99 -10.71 10.53 10.12
N THR A 100 -10.03 11.50 9.51
CA THR A 100 -9.70 11.50 8.08
C THR A 100 -8.87 10.28 7.69
N GLN A 101 -7.86 9.94 8.48
CA GLN A 101 -7.02 8.76 8.25
C GLN A 101 -7.83 7.45 8.29
N ARG A 102 -8.80 7.35 9.20
CA ARG A 102 -9.67 6.17 9.31
C ARG A 102 -10.62 6.06 8.13
N ILE A 103 -11.24 7.16 7.73
CA ILE A 103 -12.11 7.18 6.53
C ILE A 103 -11.28 6.83 5.29
N TRP A 104 -10.04 7.33 5.17
CA TRP A 104 -9.13 7.00 4.10
C TRP A 104 -8.86 5.50 4.01
N LEU A 105 -8.41 4.87 5.10
CA LEU A 105 -8.13 3.44 5.13
C LEU A 105 -9.40 2.61 4.86
N GLY A 106 -10.52 2.96 5.49
CA GLY A 106 -11.82 2.32 5.24
C GLY A 106 -12.23 2.41 3.77
N THR A 107 -11.97 3.55 3.11
CA THR A 107 -12.26 3.75 1.68
C THR A 107 -11.40 2.84 0.78
N ILE A 108 -10.12 2.67 1.10
CA ILE A 108 -9.23 1.76 0.37
C ILE A 108 -9.72 0.32 0.48
N ILE A 109 -10.03 -0.14 1.71
CA ILE A 109 -10.54 -1.49 1.97
C ILE A 109 -11.87 -1.72 1.23
N PHE A 110 -12.78 -0.76 1.31
CA PHE A 110 -14.07 -0.83 0.62
C PHE A 110 -13.93 -0.87 -0.89
N ALA A 111 -13.05 -0.04 -1.46
CA ALA A 111 -12.76 -0.02 -2.90
C ALA A 111 -12.21 -1.37 -3.40
N ALA A 112 -11.35 -2.03 -2.61
CA ALA A 112 -10.84 -3.37 -2.89
C ALA A 112 -11.97 -4.41 -2.96
N GLY A 113 -12.87 -4.41 -1.96
CA GLY A 113 -14.02 -5.31 -1.93
C GLY A 113 -15.01 -5.07 -3.08
N LEU A 114 -15.32 -3.81 -3.38
CA LEU A 114 -16.17 -3.44 -4.52
C LEU A 114 -15.55 -3.86 -5.85
N GLY A 115 -14.24 -3.67 -6.00
CA GLY A 115 -13.47 -4.10 -7.17
C GLY A 115 -13.60 -5.59 -7.42
N MET A 116 -13.50 -6.40 -6.36
CA MET A 116 -13.69 -7.85 -6.44
C MET A 116 -15.10 -8.22 -6.88
N LEU A 117 -16.14 -7.60 -6.31
CA LEU A 117 -17.52 -7.85 -6.75
C LEU A 117 -17.74 -7.44 -8.22
N TYR A 118 -17.10 -6.37 -8.66
CA TYR A 118 -17.15 -5.92 -10.06
C TYR A 118 -16.42 -6.92 -10.99
N LEU A 119 -15.23 -7.39 -10.59
CA LEU A 119 -14.49 -8.41 -11.31
C LEU A 119 -15.29 -9.72 -11.43
N PHE A 120 -15.90 -10.18 -10.33
CA PHE A 120 -16.75 -11.37 -10.34
C PHE A 120 -17.91 -11.26 -11.33
N ARG A 121 -18.58 -10.11 -11.41
CA ARG A 121 -19.62 -9.85 -12.42
C ARG A 121 -19.07 -9.90 -13.84
N THR A 122 -17.88 -9.34 -14.05
CA THR A 122 -17.22 -9.32 -15.36
C THR A 122 -16.83 -10.74 -15.82
N LEU A 123 -16.55 -11.62 -14.86
CA LEU A 123 -16.18 -13.02 -15.07
C LEU A 123 -17.37 -13.99 -14.97
N ASP A 124 -18.60 -13.49 -14.83
CA ASP A 124 -19.83 -14.27 -14.62
C ASP A 124 -19.75 -15.21 -13.41
N VAL A 125 -18.99 -14.83 -12.38
CA VAL A 125 -18.95 -15.53 -11.10
C VAL A 125 -20.14 -15.09 -10.25
N THR A 126 -21.08 -15.99 -10.03
CA THR A 126 -22.33 -15.73 -9.33
C THR A 126 -22.52 -16.65 -8.13
N GLY A 127 -23.30 -16.19 -7.13
CA GLY A 127 -23.63 -16.94 -5.93
C GLY A 127 -23.05 -16.32 -4.65
N PRO A 128 -23.37 -16.88 -3.47
CA PRO A 128 -22.97 -16.29 -2.20
C PRO A 128 -21.45 -16.29 -1.97
N GLY A 129 -20.72 -17.21 -2.60
CA GLY A 129 -19.25 -17.22 -2.54
C GLY A 129 -18.59 -15.96 -3.13
N SER A 130 -19.29 -15.17 -3.97
CA SER A 130 -18.73 -13.91 -4.46
C SER A 130 -18.50 -12.90 -3.35
N VAL A 131 -19.35 -12.86 -2.33
CA VAL A 131 -19.13 -12.01 -1.14
C VAL A 131 -17.97 -12.56 -0.31
N VAL A 132 -17.88 -13.87 -0.12
CA VAL A 132 -16.77 -14.53 0.60
C VAL A 132 -15.43 -14.24 -0.10
N GLY A 133 -15.37 -14.37 -1.43
CA GLY A 133 -14.16 -14.03 -2.18
C GLY A 133 -13.79 -12.55 -2.12
N ALA A 134 -14.78 -11.64 -2.10
CA ALA A 134 -14.52 -10.21 -1.90
C ALA A 134 -13.95 -9.93 -0.51
N LEU A 135 -14.52 -10.55 0.54
CA LEU A 135 -13.98 -10.49 1.90
C LEU A 135 -12.56 -11.08 1.97
N ALA A 136 -12.28 -12.21 1.30
CA ALA A 136 -10.97 -12.83 1.31
C ALA A 136 -9.89 -11.94 0.69
N PHE A 137 -10.22 -11.12 -0.31
CA PHE A 137 -9.31 -10.16 -0.89
C PHE A 137 -9.10 -8.95 0.02
N MET A 138 -10.21 -8.29 0.41
CA MET A 138 -10.14 -7.03 1.16
C MET A 138 -9.65 -7.20 2.61
N LEU A 139 -9.78 -8.39 3.19
CA LEU A 139 -9.33 -8.72 4.55
C LEU A 139 -8.07 -9.61 4.55
N SER A 140 -7.33 -9.64 3.44
CA SER A 140 -6.07 -10.39 3.40
C SER A 140 -5.03 -9.79 4.36
N PRO A 141 -4.15 -10.61 4.98
CA PRO A 141 -3.08 -10.11 5.83
C PRO A 141 -2.15 -9.08 5.16
N TYR A 142 -2.06 -9.09 3.81
CA TYR A 142 -1.35 -8.06 3.04
C TYR A 142 -1.75 -6.62 3.40
N LEU A 143 -2.97 -6.41 3.86
CA LEU A 143 -3.43 -5.10 4.33
C LEU A 143 -2.52 -4.53 5.44
N LEU A 144 -2.00 -5.40 6.32
CA LEU A 144 -1.16 -5.00 7.45
C LEU A 144 0.23 -4.52 7.03
N ASP A 145 0.72 -4.92 5.84
CA ASP A 145 2.03 -4.50 5.35
C ASP A 145 2.16 -2.97 5.33
N TYR A 146 1.05 -2.26 5.10
CA TYR A 146 1.07 -0.83 4.84
C TYR A 146 0.01 -0.02 5.58
N ALA A 147 -0.98 -0.64 6.24
CA ALA A 147 -2.12 0.07 6.85
C ALA A 147 -1.68 1.09 7.91
N ALA A 148 -0.66 0.78 8.71
CA ALA A 148 -0.19 1.61 9.81
C ALA A 148 0.91 2.60 9.43
N ARG A 149 1.47 2.51 8.20
CA ARG A 149 2.68 3.29 7.87
C ARG A 149 2.61 3.99 6.52
N ILE A 150 2.41 3.28 5.43
CA ILE A 150 2.42 3.86 4.08
C ILE A 150 1.16 3.39 3.36
N SER A 151 0.01 3.78 3.89
CA SER A 151 -1.31 3.30 3.42
C SER A 151 -1.57 3.58 1.94
N VAL A 152 -0.94 4.59 1.38
CA VAL A 152 -1.01 4.93 -0.04
C VAL A 152 -0.49 3.80 -0.96
N ILE A 153 0.38 2.92 -0.47
CA ILE A 153 0.85 1.73 -1.21
C ILE A 153 -0.27 0.69 -1.39
N LEU A 154 -1.31 0.74 -0.56
CA LEU A 154 -2.49 -0.13 -0.72
C LEU A 154 -3.40 0.29 -1.89
N LEU A 155 -3.24 1.48 -2.46
CA LEU A 155 -4.05 1.92 -3.60
C LEU A 155 -3.92 1.00 -4.82
N PRO A 156 -2.71 0.61 -5.30
CA PRO A 156 -2.59 -0.36 -6.40
C PRO A 156 -3.17 -1.74 -6.08
N TRP A 157 -3.09 -2.21 -4.83
CA TRP A 157 -3.77 -3.43 -4.39
C TRP A 157 -5.29 -3.29 -4.51
N ALA A 158 -5.87 -2.21 -4.01
CA ALA A 158 -7.31 -1.96 -4.14
C ALA A 158 -7.74 -1.76 -5.61
N GLY A 159 -6.87 -1.18 -6.44
CA GLY A 159 -7.08 -0.96 -7.87
C GLY A 159 -6.95 -2.23 -8.74
N LEU A 160 -6.24 -3.25 -8.25
CA LEU A 160 -5.93 -4.46 -9.01
C LEU A 160 -7.16 -5.17 -9.61
N PRO A 161 -8.25 -5.48 -8.85
CA PRO A 161 -9.42 -6.10 -9.44
C PRO A 161 -10.16 -5.20 -10.45
N TRP A 162 -10.11 -3.87 -10.29
CA TRP A 162 -10.67 -2.92 -11.24
C TRP A 162 -9.88 -2.90 -12.54
N LEU A 163 -8.54 -2.83 -12.46
CA LEU A 163 -7.66 -2.87 -13.62
C LEU A 163 -7.88 -4.14 -14.45
N LEU A 164 -7.95 -5.29 -13.79
CA LEU A 164 -8.21 -6.56 -14.46
C LEU A 164 -9.61 -6.57 -15.10
N ALA A 165 -10.65 -6.17 -14.37
CA ALA A 165 -12.02 -6.16 -14.87
C ALA A 165 -12.19 -5.23 -16.08
N PHE A 166 -11.62 -4.02 -16.02
CA PHE A 166 -11.70 -3.06 -17.12
C PHE A 166 -10.89 -3.52 -18.34
N THR A 167 -9.75 -4.21 -18.13
CA THR A 167 -8.98 -4.81 -19.22
C THR A 167 -9.79 -5.90 -19.94
N ILE A 168 -10.45 -6.78 -19.20
CA ILE A 168 -11.36 -7.80 -19.75
C ILE A 168 -12.46 -7.13 -20.60
N LEU A 169 -13.08 -6.08 -20.07
CA LEU A 169 -14.15 -5.36 -20.75
C LEU A 169 -13.64 -4.54 -21.94
N ALA A 170 -12.45 -3.97 -21.88
CA ALA A 170 -11.83 -3.28 -23.02
C ALA A 170 -11.61 -4.24 -24.18
N LEU A 171 -11.17 -5.45 -23.91
CA LEU A 171 -10.98 -6.50 -24.91
C LEU A 171 -12.33 -7.00 -25.46
N ARG A 172 -13.32 -7.27 -24.60
CA ARG A 172 -14.62 -7.84 -25.01
C ARG A 172 -15.50 -6.85 -25.74
N LYS A 173 -15.56 -5.58 -25.28
CA LYS A 173 -16.47 -4.56 -25.81
C LYS A 173 -15.82 -3.62 -26.81
N GLY A 174 -14.50 -3.40 -26.69
CA GLY A 174 -13.78 -2.43 -27.53
C GLY A 174 -14.11 -0.97 -27.15
N GLY A 175 -13.74 -0.04 -28.05
CA GLY A 175 -13.97 1.40 -27.84
C GLY A 175 -13.02 2.03 -26.82
N TRP A 176 -13.32 3.27 -26.42
CA TRP A 176 -12.48 4.09 -25.53
C TRP A 176 -12.91 4.09 -24.06
N ARG A 177 -14.16 3.69 -23.77
CA ARG A 177 -14.76 3.74 -22.42
C ARG A 177 -13.92 3.02 -21.37
N TYR A 178 -13.59 1.74 -21.61
CA TYR A 178 -12.85 0.95 -20.64
C TYR A 178 -11.36 1.29 -20.57
N PRO A 179 -10.68 1.58 -21.70
CA PRO A 179 -9.36 2.22 -21.67
C PRO A 179 -9.31 3.50 -20.82
N ALA A 180 -10.33 4.39 -20.93
CA ALA A 180 -10.41 5.58 -20.10
C ALA A 180 -10.60 5.25 -18.60
N LEU A 181 -11.42 4.25 -18.26
CA LEU A 181 -11.57 3.80 -16.88
C LEU A 181 -10.29 3.18 -16.31
N ILE A 182 -9.48 2.49 -17.13
CA ILE A 182 -8.14 2.02 -16.74
C ILE A 182 -7.25 3.23 -16.46
N ALA A 183 -7.19 4.21 -17.34
CA ALA A 183 -6.38 5.41 -17.15
C ALA A 183 -6.77 6.18 -15.89
N LEU A 184 -8.07 6.33 -15.61
CA LEU A 184 -8.57 6.93 -14.37
C LEU A 184 -8.19 6.10 -13.13
N THR A 185 -8.26 4.77 -13.23
CA THR A 185 -7.82 3.90 -12.13
C THR A 185 -6.32 4.08 -11.87
N VAL A 186 -5.49 4.07 -12.92
CA VAL A 186 -4.04 4.30 -12.80
C VAL A 186 -3.76 5.69 -12.22
N GLN A 187 -4.50 6.72 -12.65
CA GLN A 187 -4.41 8.08 -12.08
C GLN A 187 -4.66 8.09 -10.57
N ILE A 188 -5.64 7.32 -10.09
CA ILE A 188 -5.98 7.24 -8.67
C ILE A 188 -4.92 6.45 -7.88
N VAL A 189 -4.35 5.39 -8.46
CA VAL A 189 -3.54 4.44 -7.68
C VAL A 189 -2.04 4.54 -7.92
N GLY A 190 -1.58 5.28 -8.93
CA GLY A 190 -0.19 5.21 -9.42
C GLY A 190 0.76 6.28 -8.89
N GLY A 191 0.26 7.45 -8.51
CA GLY A 191 1.07 8.67 -8.35
C GLY A 191 2.16 8.60 -7.29
N VAL A 192 1.99 7.83 -6.21
CA VAL A 192 2.97 7.78 -5.11
C VAL A 192 3.93 6.59 -5.23
N ASN A 193 3.46 5.43 -5.71
CA ASN A 193 4.31 4.24 -5.75
C ASN A 193 4.21 3.47 -7.08
N ALA A 194 5.10 3.81 -8.00
CA ALA A 194 5.20 3.17 -9.32
C ALA A 194 5.46 1.65 -9.24
N THR A 195 6.26 1.19 -8.27
CA THR A 195 6.59 -0.24 -8.11
C THR A 195 5.35 -1.08 -7.82
N SER A 196 4.52 -0.65 -6.87
CA SER A 196 3.27 -1.36 -6.54
C SER A 196 2.30 -1.36 -7.71
N LEU A 197 2.23 -0.26 -8.48
CA LEU A 197 1.43 -0.20 -9.71
C LEU A 197 1.93 -1.19 -10.76
N ILE A 198 3.24 -1.30 -10.97
CA ILE A 198 3.82 -2.25 -11.93
C ILE A 198 3.42 -3.68 -11.57
N PHE A 199 3.55 -4.08 -10.30
CA PHE A 199 3.13 -5.41 -9.87
C PHE A 199 1.62 -5.63 -10.01
N ALA A 200 0.78 -4.65 -9.70
CA ALA A 200 -0.66 -4.76 -9.92
C ALA A 200 -1.00 -4.89 -11.41
N CYS A 201 -0.27 -4.21 -12.30
CA CYS A 201 -0.47 -4.30 -13.75
C CYS A 201 -0.07 -5.66 -14.35
N LEU A 202 0.63 -6.54 -13.62
CA LEU A 202 0.95 -7.89 -14.11
C LEU A 202 -0.32 -8.72 -14.37
N ALA A 203 -1.37 -8.59 -13.55
CA ALA A 203 -2.61 -9.34 -13.81
C ALA A 203 -3.26 -8.93 -15.13
N PRO A 204 -3.58 -7.64 -15.40
CA PRO A 204 -4.10 -7.26 -16.71
C PRO A 204 -3.13 -7.57 -17.86
N ALA A 205 -1.80 -7.43 -17.65
CA ALA A 205 -0.81 -7.75 -18.67
C ALA A 205 -0.82 -9.25 -19.05
N LEU A 206 -0.91 -10.13 -18.07
CA LEU A 206 -1.02 -11.58 -18.31
C LEU A 206 -2.38 -11.97 -18.93
N TRP A 207 -3.45 -11.17 -18.67
CA TRP A 207 -4.75 -11.43 -19.27
C TRP A 207 -4.75 -11.18 -20.79
N LEU A 208 -3.96 -10.25 -21.30
CA LEU A 208 -3.90 -9.93 -22.73
C LEU A 208 -3.55 -11.17 -23.59
N PRO A 209 -2.40 -11.83 -23.39
CA PRO A 209 -2.08 -13.05 -24.14
C PRO A 209 -3.02 -14.21 -23.81
N TRP A 210 -3.50 -14.30 -22.56
CA TRP A 210 -4.48 -15.31 -22.18
C TRP A 210 -5.78 -15.18 -23.00
N ALA A 211 -6.29 -13.98 -23.18
CA ALA A 211 -7.52 -13.73 -23.92
C ALA A 211 -7.41 -14.12 -25.40
N VAL A 212 -6.20 -14.05 -25.98
CA VAL A 212 -5.96 -14.40 -27.40
C VAL A 212 -5.69 -15.90 -27.55
N TRP A 213 -4.72 -16.43 -26.82
CA TRP A 213 -4.22 -17.79 -27.06
C TRP A 213 -4.78 -18.83 -26.08
N GLY A 214 -5.08 -18.44 -24.84
CA GLY A 214 -5.62 -19.34 -23.82
C GLY A 214 -7.13 -19.52 -23.94
N SER A 215 -7.89 -18.43 -23.78
CA SER A 215 -9.36 -18.48 -23.84
C SER A 215 -9.93 -18.27 -25.25
N LYS A 216 -9.11 -17.78 -26.19
CA LYS A 216 -9.49 -17.50 -27.59
C LYS A 216 -10.74 -16.60 -27.71
N GLU A 217 -10.87 -15.63 -26.80
CA GLU A 217 -12.01 -14.71 -26.78
C GLU A 217 -11.88 -13.55 -27.75
N VAL A 218 -10.65 -13.15 -28.06
CA VAL A 218 -10.38 -11.96 -28.89
C VAL A 218 -9.26 -12.22 -29.88
N SER A 219 -9.29 -11.49 -31.01
CA SER A 219 -8.22 -11.54 -32.00
C SER A 219 -7.00 -10.72 -31.56
N VAL A 220 -5.82 -11.04 -32.09
CA VAL A 220 -4.57 -10.30 -31.88
C VAL A 220 -4.74 -8.81 -32.24
N LYS A 221 -5.39 -8.50 -33.38
CA LYS A 221 -5.67 -7.13 -33.80
C LYS A 221 -6.46 -6.35 -32.75
N ARG A 222 -7.47 -6.98 -32.13
CA ARG A 222 -8.30 -6.35 -31.10
C ARG A 222 -7.52 -6.15 -29.80
N MET A 223 -6.65 -7.07 -29.45
CA MET A 223 -5.75 -6.94 -28.30
C MET A 223 -4.82 -5.73 -28.46
N PHE A 224 -4.13 -5.60 -29.61
CA PHE A 224 -3.26 -4.45 -29.86
C PHE A 224 -4.00 -3.12 -29.93
N ALA A 225 -5.20 -3.11 -30.53
CA ALA A 225 -6.04 -1.90 -30.54
C ALA A 225 -6.49 -1.48 -29.12
N ALA A 226 -6.80 -2.41 -28.23
CA ALA A 226 -7.09 -2.11 -26.84
C ALA A 226 -5.83 -1.62 -26.10
N LEU A 227 -4.70 -2.30 -26.27
CA LEU A 227 -3.42 -1.96 -25.66
C LEU A 227 -2.96 -0.55 -26.07
N ALA A 228 -3.07 -0.19 -27.36
CA ALA A 228 -2.72 1.15 -27.83
C ALA A 228 -3.57 2.25 -27.16
N ARG A 229 -4.91 2.03 -27.05
CA ARG A 229 -5.80 2.98 -26.39
C ARG A 229 -5.51 3.10 -24.89
N ILE A 230 -5.27 1.97 -24.22
CA ILE A 230 -4.88 1.94 -22.80
C ILE A 230 -3.56 2.68 -22.62
N GLY A 231 -2.55 2.37 -23.45
CA GLY A 231 -1.23 2.99 -23.36
C GLY A 231 -1.29 4.51 -23.52
N VAL A 232 -1.95 4.99 -24.58
CA VAL A 232 -2.08 6.45 -24.84
C VAL A 232 -2.76 7.17 -23.67
N LEU A 233 -3.92 6.67 -23.22
CA LEU A 233 -4.69 7.35 -22.18
C LEU A 233 -3.98 7.25 -20.80
N THR A 234 -3.40 6.09 -20.49
CA THR A 234 -2.70 5.90 -19.22
C THR A 234 -1.44 6.74 -19.16
N THR A 235 -0.65 6.78 -20.24
CA THR A 235 0.54 7.65 -20.30
C THR A 235 0.15 9.11 -20.15
N ALA A 236 -0.86 9.59 -20.93
CA ALA A 236 -1.32 10.96 -20.82
C ALA A 236 -1.79 11.34 -19.40
N ALA A 237 -2.57 10.46 -18.75
CA ALA A 237 -3.04 10.67 -17.40
C ALA A 237 -1.91 10.63 -16.35
N SER A 238 -0.79 9.96 -16.66
CA SER A 238 0.33 9.77 -15.72
C SER A 238 1.48 10.76 -15.92
N LEU A 239 1.47 11.60 -16.95
CA LEU A 239 2.59 12.49 -17.29
C LEU A 239 3.01 13.38 -16.12
N TRP A 240 2.09 13.87 -15.32
CA TRP A 240 2.34 14.77 -14.20
C TRP A 240 3.23 14.14 -13.11
N TRP A 241 2.98 12.88 -12.73
CA TRP A 241 3.83 12.20 -11.75
C TRP A 241 5.04 11.51 -12.39
N LEU A 242 4.95 11.09 -13.66
CA LEU A 242 6.09 10.54 -14.40
C LEU A 242 7.15 11.60 -14.63
N SER A 243 6.77 12.85 -14.93
CA SER A 243 7.72 13.97 -15.04
C SER A 243 8.39 14.26 -13.70
N GLY A 244 7.62 14.19 -12.59
CA GLY A 244 8.20 14.32 -11.25
C GLY A 244 9.17 13.20 -10.90
N LEU A 245 8.83 11.95 -11.23
CA LEU A 245 9.71 10.81 -11.02
C LEU A 245 10.99 10.93 -11.88
N TRP A 246 10.88 11.41 -13.12
CA TRP A 246 12.04 11.71 -13.97
C TRP A 246 12.92 12.80 -13.38
N ALA A 247 12.35 13.90 -12.92
CA ALA A 247 13.10 14.98 -12.28
C ALA A 247 13.80 14.49 -11.00
N GLN A 248 13.11 13.71 -10.18
CA GLN A 248 13.70 13.11 -8.98
C GLN A 248 14.86 12.17 -9.31
N GLY A 249 14.73 11.35 -10.35
CA GLY A 249 15.79 10.41 -10.77
C GLY A 249 17.03 11.09 -11.33
N ASN A 250 16.92 12.30 -11.90
CA ASN A 250 18.04 13.01 -12.49
C ASN A 250 18.68 14.06 -11.55
N TYR A 251 17.89 14.66 -10.66
CA TYR A 251 18.33 15.81 -9.85
C TYR A 251 18.20 15.57 -8.34
N GLY A 252 17.46 14.53 -7.93
CA GLY A 252 17.29 14.17 -6.53
C GLY A 252 18.41 13.26 -6.02
N ILE A 253 18.38 13.01 -4.72
CA ILE A 253 19.24 11.99 -4.09
C ILE A 253 18.81 10.60 -4.56
N ASP A 254 19.80 9.70 -4.70
CA ASP A 254 19.55 8.28 -4.99
C ASP A 254 18.91 7.60 -3.76
N ILE A 255 17.58 7.79 -3.65
CA ILE A 255 16.78 7.30 -2.53
C ILE A 255 16.89 5.77 -2.35
N LEU A 256 17.19 5.03 -3.41
CA LEU A 256 17.29 3.57 -3.36
C LEU A 256 18.43 3.09 -2.47
N LYS A 257 19.44 3.94 -2.23
CA LYS A 257 20.54 3.65 -1.30
C LYS A 257 20.16 3.74 0.18
N PHE A 258 19.09 4.47 0.49
CA PHE A 258 18.62 4.74 1.86
C PHE A 258 17.39 3.91 2.24
N THR A 259 17.03 2.93 1.44
CA THR A 259 15.87 2.08 1.66
C THR A 259 16.28 0.61 1.80
N GLU A 260 15.32 -0.30 2.02
CA GLU A 260 15.58 -1.73 2.22
C GLU A 260 16.45 -2.34 1.11
N THR A 261 17.38 -3.22 1.48
CA THR A 261 18.22 -3.95 0.52
C THR A 261 17.49 -5.18 -0.04
N VAL A 262 17.98 -5.72 -1.17
CA VAL A 262 17.50 -7.00 -1.72
C VAL A 262 17.61 -8.12 -0.69
N ARG A 263 18.70 -8.14 0.10
CA ARG A 263 18.92 -9.11 1.19
C ARG A 263 17.88 -8.96 2.30
N THR A 264 17.53 -7.73 2.67
CA THR A 264 16.50 -7.48 3.70
C THR A 264 15.14 -7.98 3.26
N VAL A 265 14.73 -7.68 2.03
CA VAL A 265 13.46 -8.17 1.47
C VAL A 265 13.42 -9.69 1.42
N ALA A 266 14.54 -10.31 1.01
CA ALA A 266 14.62 -11.77 0.88
C ALA A 266 14.64 -12.53 2.22
N LYS A 267 14.80 -11.88 3.38
CA LYS A 267 14.88 -12.59 4.69
C LYS A 267 13.60 -13.32 5.07
N THR A 268 12.45 -12.78 4.72
CA THR A 268 11.13 -13.21 5.21
C THR A 268 10.18 -13.66 4.13
N SER A 269 10.52 -13.45 2.85
CA SER A 269 9.66 -13.73 1.70
C SER A 269 9.61 -15.22 1.32
N THR A 270 9.39 -16.10 2.29
CA THR A 270 9.26 -17.55 2.03
C THR A 270 7.96 -17.85 1.27
N ALA A 271 7.93 -18.95 0.52
CA ALA A 271 6.72 -19.34 -0.22
C ALA A 271 5.49 -19.55 0.69
N PRO A 272 5.60 -20.21 1.88
CA PRO A 272 4.49 -20.29 2.83
C PRO A 272 3.96 -18.93 3.27
N GLU A 273 4.84 -17.96 3.55
CA GLU A 273 4.43 -16.63 3.96
C GLU A 273 3.71 -15.88 2.83
N VAL A 274 4.24 -15.93 1.61
CA VAL A 274 3.59 -15.31 0.43
C VAL A 274 2.21 -15.92 0.16
N LEU A 275 2.05 -17.25 0.31
CA LEU A 275 0.76 -17.93 0.17
C LEU A 275 -0.26 -17.48 1.23
N ARG A 276 0.18 -17.12 2.42
CA ARG A 276 -0.65 -16.59 3.52
C ARG A 276 -1.00 -15.12 3.34
N GLY A 277 -0.43 -14.42 2.34
CA GLY A 277 -0.57 -12.98 2.16
C GLY A 277 0.36 -12.16 3.04
N LEU A 278 1.45 -12.76 3.51
CA LEU A 278 2.49 -12.22 4.38
C LEU A 278 3.84 -12.17 3.64
N GLY A 279 4.94 -12.11 4.38
CA GLY A 279 6.31 -12.19 3.83
C GLY A 279 6.98 -10.83 3.65
N TYR A 280 6.29 -9.74 3.92
CA TYR A 280 6.89 -8.42 3.94
C TYR A 280 7.77 -8.25 5.17
N TRP A 281 9.05 -7.96 4.98
CA TRP A 281 10.08 -7.94 6.04
C TRP A 281 9.72 -7.07 7.24
N PHE A 282 8.98 -6.00 7.02
CA PHE A 282 8.60 -5.05 8.05
C PHE A 282 7.62 -5.64 9.09
N LEU A 283 6.84 -6.67 8.72
CA LEU A 283 5.93 -7.39 9.64
C LEU A 283 6.68 -8.15 10.75
N TYR A 284 7.95 -8.47 10.52
CA TYR A 284 8.78 -9.29 11.42
C TYR A 284 9.85 -8.46 12.13
N GLY A 285 9.90 -7.16 11.82
CA GLY A 285 10.86 -6.24 12.42
C GLY A 285 10.46 -5.81 13.82
N GLN A 286 11.47 -5.52 14.62
CA GLN A 286 11.32 -4.95 15.95
C GLN A 286 12.51 -4.04 16.26
N ASP A 287 12.32 -3.11 17.18
CA ASP A 287 13.33 -2.28 17.79
C ASP A 287 13.29 -2.40 19.32
N LYS A 288 14.00 -1.52 20.02
CA LYS A 288 14.00 -1.51 21.49
C LYS A 288 12.64 -1.18 22.10
N ILE A 289 11.75 -0.51 21.36
CA ILE A 289 10.40 -0.14 21.81
C ILE A 289 9.45 -1.33 21.68
N GLY A 290 9.68 -2.20 20.69
CA GLY A 290 8.87 -3.38 20.41
C GLY A 290 8.70 -3.69 18.92
N PRO A 291 7.73 -4.54 18.55
CA PRO A 291 7.47 -4.90 17.17
C PRO A 291 6.97 -3.68 16.36
N TRP A 292 7.44 -3.53 15.13
CA TRP A 292 6.99 -2.42 14.27
C TRP A 292 5.52 -2.54 13.89
N ILE A 293 5.04 -3.76 13.62
CA ILE A 293 3.63 -4.05 13.32
C ILE A 293 3.09 -5.04 14.35
N GLU A 294 2.54 -4.53 15.45
CA GLU A 294 2.00 -5.34 16.55
C GLU A 294 0.90 -6.29 16.09
N SER A 295 0.05 -5.85 15.14
CA SER A 295 -1.03 -6.64 14.57
C SER A 295 -0.58 -7.84 13.73
N ALA A 296 0.71 -7.94 13.40
CA ALA A 296 1.29 -9.09 12.72
C ALA A 296 1.73 -10.21 13.67
N LEU A 297 1.92 -9.92 14.96
CA LEU A 297 2.37 -10.91 15.96
C LEU A 297 1.52 -12.19 16.02
N PRO A 298 0.18 -12.14 15.92
CA PRO A 298 -0.63 -13.36 15.95
C PRO A 298 -0.24 -14.39 14.88
N TYR A 299 0.25 -13.96 13.71
CA TYR A 299 0.64 -14.87 12.63
C TYR A 299 1.93 -15.64 12.88
N THR A 300 2.71 -15.26 13.90
CA THR A 300 3.97 -15.91 14.27
C THR A 300 3.94 -16.49 15.68
N GLN A 301 3.07 -15.98 16.57
CA GLN A 301 3.06 -16.33 17.99
C GLN A 301 1.81 -17.10 18.42
N SER A 302 0.67 -16.98 17.71
CA SER A 302 -0.57 -17.66 18.06
C SER A 302 -0.79 -18.88 17.19
N VAL A 303 -0.73 -20.09 17.77
CA VAL A 303 -0.97 -21.36 17.05
C VAL A 303 -2.31 -21.33 16.32
N THR A 304 -3.37 -20.78 16.93
CA THR A 304 -4.70 -20.66 16.32
C THR A 304 -4.68 -19.79 15.07
N HIS A 305 -4.04 -18.61 15.14
CA HIS A 305 -3.98 -17.70 14.00
C HIS A 305 -3.04 -18.21 12.91
N ILE A 306 -1.96 -18.88 13.28
CA ILE A 306 -1.11 -19.60 12.32
C ILE A 306 -1.95 -20.62 11.55
N ALA A 307 -2.70 -21.49 12.25
CA ALA A 307 -3.56 -22.49 11.62
C ALA A 307 -4.64 -21.85 10.71
N ILE A 308 -5.33 -20.80 11.17
CA ILE A 308 -6.32 -20.06 10.39
C ILE A 308 -5.69 -19.50 9.12
N SER A 309 -4.51 -18.87 9.23
CA SER A 309 -3.84 -18.22 8.11
C SER A 309 -3.34 -19.22 7.04
N PHE A 310 -3.06 -20.48 7.40
CA PHE A 310 -2.82 -21.56 6.45
C PHE A 310 -4.11 -22.18 5.91
N ALA A 311 -5.19 -22.20 6.67
CA ALA A 311 -6.45 -22.80 6.26
C ALA A 311 -7.08 -22.06 5.06
N VAL A 312 -6.96 -20.73 4.99
CA VAL A 312 -7.50 -19.92 3.88
C VAL A 312 -6.85 -20.28 2.53
N PRO A 313 -5.50 -20.22 2.36
CA PRO A 313 -4.86 -20.63 1.12
C PRO A 313 -5.04 -22.13 0.82
N ALA A 314 -5.03 -23.02 1.83
CA ALA A 314 -5.27 -24.44 1.63
C ALA A 314 -6.66 -24.69 1.06
N LEU A 315 -7.69 -24.03 1.59
CA LEU A 315 -9.05 -24.11 1.06
C LEU A 315 -9.16 -23.53 -0.36
N ALA A 316 -8.48 -22.43 -0.64
CA ALA A 316 -8.43 -21.84 -1.99
C ALA A 316 -7.79 -22.81 -3.00
N LEU A 317 -6.68 -23.45 -2.65
CA LEU A 317 -6.02 -24.47 -3.47
C LEU A 317 -6.91 -25.70 -3.68
N LEU A 318 -7.58 -26.19 -2.63
CA LEU A 318 -8.57 -27.27 -2.75
C LEU A 318 -9.71 -26.87 -3.69
N CYS A 319 -10.24 -25.67 -3.56
CA CYS A 319 -11.25 -25.16 -4.49
C CYS A 319 -10.70 -25.13 -5.94
N ALA A 320 -9.45 -24.67 -6.13
CA ALA A 320 -8.82 -24.62 -7.43
C ALA A 320 -8.74 -26.01 -8.11
N THR A 321 -8.51 -27.09 -7.34
CA THR A 321 -8.47 -28.46 -7.91
C THR A 321 -9.86 -28.96 -8.34
N CYS A 322 -10.90 -28.61 -7.58
CA CYS A 322 -12.27 -29.09 -7.79
C CYS A 322 -13.06 -28.32 -8.86
N ILE A 323 -12.66 -27.08 -9.17
CA ILE A 323 -13.39 -26.18 -10.08
C ILE A 323 -13.09 -26.52 -11.54
N ARG A 324 -14.15 -26.73 -12.33
CA ARG A 324 -14.12 -26.77 -13.79
C ARG A 324 -14.63 -25.43 -14.33
N TRP A 325 -13.71 -24.53 -14.65
CA TRP A 325 -14.04 -23.20 -15.12
C TRP A 325 -13.06 -22.72 -16.19
N ARG A 326 -13.56 -22.00 -17.18
CA ARG A 326 -12.81 -21.62 -18.37
C ARG A 326 -11.51 -20.85 -18.05
N HIS A 327 -11.54 -19.98 -17.05
CA HIS A 327 -10.40 -19.11 -16.71
C HIS A 327 -9.55 -19.67 -15.55
N ARG A 328 -9.79 -20.92 -15.11
CA ARG A 328 -9.04 -21.54 -14.00
C ARG A 328 -7.53 -21.45 -14.23
N SER A 329 -7.05 -21.82 -15.44
CA SER A 329 -5.62 -21.86 -15.74
C SER A 329 -4.97 -20.49 -15.70
N TYR A 330 -5.70 -19.43 -16.05
CA TYR A 330 -5.20 -18.07 -15.90
C TYR A 330 -4.95 -17.73 -14.42
N PHE A 331 -5.90 -18.01 -13.52
CA PHE A 331 -5.72 -17.71 -12.11
C PHE A 331 -4.69 -18.62 -11.43
N VAL A 332 -4.50 -19.84 -11.90
CA VAL A 332 -3.37 -20.72 -11.49
C VAL A 332 -2.05 -20.10 -11.92
N LEU A 333 -1.93 -19.64 -13.18
CA LEU A 333 -0.74 -18.94 -13.67
C LEU A 333 -0.50 -17.66 -12.87
N LEU A 334 -1.54 -16.88 -12.59
CA LEU A 334 -1.43 -15.65 -11.82
C LEU A 334 -0.91 -15.91 -10.41
N ALA A 335 -1.43 -16.94 -9.73
CA ALA A 335 -0.94 -17.36 -8.41
C ALA A 335 0.52 -17.81 -8.47
N PHE A 336 0.89 -18.61 -9.48
CA PHE A 336 2.26 -19.07 -9.69
C PHE A 336 3.23 -17.89 -9.91
N VAL A 337 2.89 -16.97 -10.80
CA VAL A 337 3.69 -15.76 -11.04
C VAL A 337 3.78 -14.90 -9.79
N GLY A 338 2.65 -14.72 -9.08
CA GLY A 338 2.60 -13.96 -7.82
C GLY A 338 3.49 -14.56 -6.73
N VAL A 339 3.47 -15.88 -6.55
CA VAL A 339 4.35 -16.59 -5.59
C VAL A 339 5.81 -16.46 -6.02
N THR A 340 6.12 -16.73 -7.29
CA THR A 340 7.49 -16.67 -7.81
C THR A 340 8.12 -15.29 -7.59
N ILE A 341 7.39 -14.23 -7.91
CA ILE A 341 7.89 -12.87 -7.72
C ILE A 341 7.88 -12.50 -6.23
N GLY A 342 6.82 -12.84 -5.48
CA GLY A 342 6.70 -12.54 -4.05
C GLY A 342 7.82 -13.16 -3.22
N VAL A 343 8.20 -14.40 -3.51
CA VAL A 343 9.36 -15.08 -2.91
C VAL A 343 10.67 -14.39 -3.31
N GLY A 344 10.76 -13.92 -4.56
CA GLY A 344 11.88 -13.15 -5.04
C GLY A 344 13.21 -13.86 -4.85
N ALA A 345 14.17 -13.20 -4.22
CA ALA A 345 15.53 -13.70 -3.99
C ALA A 345 15.69 -14.54 -2.71
N TYR A 346 14.63 -15.08 -2.12
CA TYR A 346 14.72 -15.98 -0.96
C TYR A 346 15.25 -17.37 -1.39
N SER A 347 16.13 -18.04 -0.61
CA SER A 347 16.97 -17.46 0.42
C SER A 347 18.13 -16.71 -0.26
N TYR A 348 18.48 -15.52 0.24
CA TYR A 348 19.39 -14.63 -0.49
C TYR A 348 20.73 -15.27 -0.87
N ASP A 349 21.29 -16.11 0.00
CA ASP A 349 22.61 -16.72 -0.23
C ASP A 349 22.54 -17.97 -1.14
N ASP A 350 21.39 -18.67 -1.14
CA ASP A 350 21.12 -19.83 -2.00
C ASP A 350 19.69 -19.76 -2.56
N PRO A 351 19.44 -18.84 -3.51
CA PRO A 351 18.11 -18.66 -4.08
C PRO A 351 17.75 -19.79 -5.05
N SER A 352 16.43 -20.03 -5.21
CA SER A 352 15.93 -20.88 -6.29
C SER A 352 16.42 -20.38 -7.66
N PRO A 353 16.41 -21.20 -8.73
CA PRO A 353 16.86 -20.77 -10.07
C PRO A 353 16.18 -19.46 -10.55
N LEU A 354 14.85 -19.35 -10.38
CA LEU A 354 14.13 -18.10 -10.71
C LEU A 354 14.46 -16.98 -9.73
N GLY A 355 14.64 -17.29 -8.46
CA GLY A 355 15.10 -16.34 -7.44
C GLY A 355 16.50 -15.80 -7.74
N GLY A 356 17.39 -16.64 -8.27
CA GLY A 356 18.72 -16.23 -8.73
C GLY A 356 18.66 -15.21 -9.87
N VAL A 357 17.77 -15.41 -10.84
CA VAL A 357 17.53 -14.44 -11.92
C VAL A 357 17.00 -13.12 -11.37
N LEU A 358 16.02 -13.14 -10.46
CA LEU A 358 15.48 -11.93 -9.84
C LEU A 358 16.53 -11.21 -8.98
N LYS A 359 17.35 -11.96 -8.22
CA LYS A 359 18.48 -11.41 -7.46
C LYS A 359 19.48 -10.72 -8.40
N LEU A 360 19.90 -11.40 -9.47
CA LEU A 360 20.84 -10.83 -10.45
C LEU A 360 20.27 -9.53 -11.03
N PHE A 361 19.02 -9.55 -11.48
CA PHE A 361 18.36 -8.37 -12.03
C PHE A 361 18.31 -7.21 -11.01
N ALA A 362 17.95 -7.50 -9.75
CA ALA A 362 17.84 -6.50 -8.70
C ALA A 362 19.19 -5.93 -8.22
N THR A 363 20.29 -6.70 -8.38
CA THR A 363 21.63 -6.27 -7.94
C THR A 363 22.46 -5.64 -9.04
N THR A 364 22.11 -5.86 -10.33
CA THR A 364 22.92 -5.38 -11.47
C THR A 364 22.26 -4.26 -12.27
N SER A 365 20.99 -3.93 -12.01
CA SER A 365 20.29 -2.86 -12.73
C SER A 365 19.51 -1.93 -11.80
N SER A 366 19.48 -0.63 -12.12
CA SER A 366 18.71 0.37 -11.37
C SER A 366 17.21 0.06 -11.40
N LEU A 367 16.68 -0.43 -12.53
CA LEU A 367 15.29 -0.86 -12.64
C LEU A 367 15.00 -2.08 -11.74
N GLY A 368 15.90 -3.06 -11.74
CA GLY A 368 15.78 -4.23 -10.87
C GLY A 368 15.83 -3.84 -9.40
N LEU A 369 16.75 -2.94 -9.03
CA LEU A 369 16.83 -2.39 -7.68
C LEU A 369 15.54 -1.64 -7.30
N ALA A 370 14.94 -0.87 -8.19
CA ALA A 370 13.65 -0.23 -7.97
C ALA A 370 12.50 -1.24 -7.76
N LEU A 371 12.59 -2.42 -8.37
CA LEU A 371 11.59 -3.51 -8.26
C LEU A 371 11.92 -4.54 -7.17
N ARG A 372 12.92 -4.32 -6.33
CA ARG A 372 13.38 -5.28 -5.31
C ARG A 372 12.33 -5.64 -4.25
N SER A 373 11.37 -4.74 -3.98
CA SER A 373 10.30 -4.97 -2.99
C SER A 373 9.25 -5.95 -3.53
N THR A 374 9.68 -7.18 -3.80
CA THR A 374 8.91 -8.23 -4.51
C THR A 374 7.66 -8.68 -3.74
N GLY A 375 7.59 -8.50 -2.42
CA GLY A 375 6.38 -8.73 -1.62
C GLY A 375 5.15 -7.96 -2.11
N ARG A 376 5.35 -6.86 -2.85
CA ARG A 376 4.27 -6.10 -3.50
C ARG A 376 3.57 -6.87 -4.64
N ALA A 377 4.06 -8.03 -5.04
CA ALA A 377 3.38 -8.95 -5.95
C ALA A 377 2.40 -9.92 -5.24
N THR A 378 2.46 -10.03 -3.91
CA THR A 378 1.56 -10.90 -3.11
C THR A 378 0.06 -10.68 -3.40
N PRO A 379 -0.43 -9.47 -3.71
CA PRO A 379 -1.81 -9.25 -4.14
C PRO A 379 -2.28 -10.10 -5.33
N LEU A 380 -1.38 -10.53 -6.21
CA LEU A 380 -1.70 -11.41 -7.34
C LEU A 380 -2.14 -12.80 -6.85
N VAL A 381 -1.46 -13.30 -5.81
CA VAL A 381 -1.80 -14.58 -5.15
C VAL A 381 -3.13 -14.47 -4.44
N VAL A 382 -3.30 -13.40 -3.65
CA VAL A 382 -4.52 -13.13 -2.91
C VAL A 382 -5.72 -13.01 -3.85
N LEU A 383 -5.57 -12.31 -4.99
CA LEU A 383 -6.61 -12.19 -6.01
C LEU A 383 -7.02 -13.56 -6.57
N ALA A 384 -6.04 -14.39 -6.95
CA ALA A 384 -6.31 -15.71 -7.49
C ALA A 384 -7.03 -16.61 -6.47
N PHE A 385 -6.59 -16.63 -5.23
CA PHE A 385 -7.20 -17.39 -4.14
C PHE A 385 -8.62 -16.92 -3.82
N SER A 386 -8.85 -15.62 -3.85
CA SER A 386 -10.18 -15.03 -3.66
C SER A 386 -11.16 -15.47 -4.76
N VAL A 387 -10.68 -15.57 -6.00
CA VAL A 387 -11.50 -16.10 -7.11
C VAL A 387 -11.80 -17.59 -6.93
N PHE A 388 -10.81 -18.39 -6.52
CA PHE A 388 -11.04 -19.81 -6.27
C PHE A 388 -12.01 -20.05 -5.11
N LEU A 389 -11.89 -19.30 -4.01
CA LEU A 389 -12.84 -19.36 -2.89
C LEU A 389 -14.25 -18.98 -3.33
N ALA A 390 -14.40 -17.89 -4.10
CA ALA A 390 -15.71 -17.46 -4.61
C ALA A 390 -16.40 -18.55 -5.42
N LEU A 391 -15.66 -19.20 -6.32
CA LEU A 391 -16.17 -20.26 -7.19
C LEU A 391 -16.46 -21.54 -6.40
N GLY A 392 -15.54 -21.97 -5.52
CA GLY A 392 -15.66 -23.20 -4.74
C GLY A 392 -16.82 -23.13 -3.76
N VAL A 393 -16.92 -22.04 -2.99
CA VAL A 393 -18.02 -21.82 -2.03
C VAL A 393 -19.36 -21.72 -2.75
N SER A 394 -19.44 -20.99 -3.88
CA SER A 394 -20.67 -20.95 -4.68
C SER A 394 -21.02 -22.31 -5.29
N GLY A 395 -20.03 -23.10 -5.68
CA GLY A 395 -20.19 -24.46 -6.20
C GLY A 395 -20.74 -25.40 -5.13
N ALA A 396 -20.14 -25.40 -3.93
CA ALA A 396 -20.59 -26.18 -2.79
C ALA A 396 -22.02 -25.82 -2.38
N TYR A 397 -22.32 -24.52 -2.28
CA TYR A 397 -23.68 -24.06 -1.99
C TYR A 397 -24.71 -24.59 -3.00
N ARG A 398 -24.45 -24.48 -4.30
CA ARG A 398 -25.33 -24.97 -5.36
C ARG A 398 -25.52 -26.50 -5.30
N SER A 399 -24.43 -27.24 -5.09
CA SER A 399 -24.47 -28.70 -5.01
C SER A 399 -25.29 -29.20 -3.81
N LEU A 400 -25.11 -28.58 -2.64
CA LEU A 400 -25.87 -28.92 -1.44
C LEU A 400 -27.34 -28.53 -1.58
N SER A 401 -27.64 -27.36 -2.16
CA SER A 401 -29.01 -26.90 -2.40
C SER A 401 -29.75 -27.83 -3.39
N ALA A 402 -29.08 -28.27 -4.46
CA ALA A 402 -29.63 -29.19 -5.44
C ALA A 402 -29.96 -30.59 -4.84
N ARG A 403 -29.25 -30.95 -3.74
CA ARG A 403 -29.50 -32.20 -2.98
C ARG A 403 -30.52 -32.02 -1.84
N GLY A 404 -31.27 -30.94 -1.80
CA GLY A 404 -32.23 -30.64 -0.72
C GLY A 404 -31.57 -30.18 0.60
N ARG A 405 -30.24 -29.99 0.63
CA ARG A 405 -29.47 -29.63 1.83
C ARG A 405 -29.10 -28.15 1.83
N GLY A 406 -29.99 -27.25 1.43
CA GLY A 406 -29.75 -25.82 1.32
C GLY A 406 -29.25 -25.17 2.62
N LYS A 407 -29.79 -25.60 3.78
CA LYS A 407 -29.30 -25.12 5.10
C LYS A 407 -27.82 -25.41 5.32
N LEU A 408 -27.34 -26.61 4.97
CA LEU A 408 -25.90 -26.94 5.05
C LEU A 408 -25.07 -26.08 4.09
N GLY A 409 -25.63 -25.76 2.92
CA GLY A 409 -24.96 -24.82 1.98
C GLY A 409 -24.79 -23.44 2.59
N VAL A 410 -25.78 -22.90 3.29
CA VAL A 410 -25.68 -21.62 4.01
C VAL A 410 -24.64 -21.71 5.13
N ILE A 411 -24.65 -22.79 5.92
CA ILE A 411 -23.66 -23.01 6.98
C ILE A 411 -22.22 -23.03 6.41
N CYS A 412 -22.01 -23.75 5.31
CA CYS A 412 -20.67 -23.75 4.64
C CYS A 412 -20.23 -22.33 4.22
N VAL A 413 -21.13 -21.54 3.62
CA VAL A 413 -20.83 -20.14 3.25
C VAL A 413 -20.46 -19.32 4.48
N ALA A 414 -21.24 -19.44 5.57
CA ALA A 414 -21.01 -18.72 6.81
C ALA A 414 -19.67 -19.12 7.46
N LEU A 415 -19.37 -20.42 7.54
CA LEU A 415 -18.12 -20.92 8.13
C LEU A 415 -16.89 -20.41 7.37
N VAL A 416 -16.92 -20.45 6.04
CA VAL A 416 -15.81 -19.91 5.23
C VAL A 416 -15.72 -18.39 5.37
N GLY A 417 -16.86 -17.69 5.45
CA GLY A 417 -16.91 -16.26 5.72
C GLY A 417 -16.27 -15.90 7.08
N VAL A 418 -16.62 -16.65 8.13
CA VAL A 418 -16.03 -16.49 9.47
C VAL A 418 -14.54 -16.80 9.45
N LEU A 419 -14.10 -17.86 8.77
CA LEU A 419 -12.68 -18.19 8.62
C LEU A 419 -11.89 -17.04 7.97
N VAL A 420 -12.44 -16.46 6.91
CA VAL A 420 -11.82 -15.32 6.20
C VAL A 420 -11.75 -14.08 7.09
N ILE A 421 -12.79 -13.78 7.85
CA ILE A 421 -12.80 -12.66 8.79
C ILE A 421 -11.83 -12.94 9.93
N ALA A 422 -11.81 -14.17 10.46
CA ALA A 422 -10.89 -14.60 11.51
C ALA A 422 -9.42 -14.52 11.10
N ASN A 423 -9.12 -14.55 9.80
CA ASN A 423 -7.76 -14.43 9.28
C ASN A 423 -7.15 -13.03 9.43
N LEU A 424 -7.91 -12.00 9.81
CA LEU A 424 -7.39 -10.65 10.04
C LEU A 424 -7.73 -10.19 11.47
N PRO A 425 -6.93 -10.59 12.50
CA PRO A 425 -7.21 -10.28 13.90
C PRO A 425 -7.26 -8.77 14.19
N ALA A 426 -6.49 -7.95 13.49
CA ALA A 426 -6.54 -6.50 13.62
C ALA A 426 -7.95 -5.92 13.46
N LEU A 427 -8.83 -6.62 12.74
CA LEU A 427 -10.20 -6.17 12.45
C LEU A 427 -11.03 -6.00 13.73
N TRP A 428 -10.94 -6.96 14.67
CA TRP A 428 -11.75 -6.94 15.91
C TRP A 428 -10.94 -6.60 17.16
N GLN A 429 -9.61 -6.62 17.07
CA GLN A 429 -8.74 -6.20 18.18
C GLN A 429 -8.49 -4.70 18.19
N GLY A 430 -8.89 -3.97 17.13
CA GLY A 430 -8.66 -2.53 17.01
C GLY A 430 -7.18 -2.17 16.85
N THR A 431 -6.35 -3.09 16.33
CA THR A 431 -4.90 -2.95 16.28
C THR A 431 -4.37 -2.65 14.87
N PHE A 432 -5.15 -2.00 14.02
CA PHE A 432 -4.67 -1.59 12.69
C PHE A 432 -3.46 -0.66 12.76
N TYR A 433 -3.41 0.17 13.79
CA TYR A 433 -2.33 1.12 14.04
C TYR A 433 -1.52 0.62 15.23
N GLY A 434 -0.32 0.08 14.99
CA GLY A 434 0.57 -0.41 16.04
C GLY A 434 1.00 0.72 16.98
N LYS A 435 1.16 0.43 18.28
CA LYS A 435 1.50 1.43 19.31
C LYS A 435 2.78 2.20 18.99
N ASN A 436 3.75 1.51 18.38
CA ASN A 436 5.06 2.09 18.03
C ASN A 436 5.03 2.96 16.78
N LEU A 437 3.93 2.97 16.03
CA LEU A 437 3.76 3.74 14.80
C LEU A 437 2.59 4.72 14.91
N GLN A 438 2.29 5.22 16.10
CA GLN A 438 1.21 6.16 16.32
C GLN A 438 1.57 7.22 17.36
N ARG A 439 0.85 8.31 17.33
CA ARG A 439 0.93 9.41 18.30
C ARG A 439 -0.46 9.90 18.68
N SER A 440 -0.54 10.71 19.73
CA SER A 440 -1.73 11.55 19.95
C SER A 440 -1.97 12.43 18.74
N GLU A 441 -3.22 12.68 18.38
CA GLU A 441 -3.57 13.61 17.32
C GLU A 441 -3.06 15.03 17.64
N GLN A 442 -3.24 15.46 18.88
CA GLN A 442 -2.69 16.72 19.36
C GLN A 442 -1.20 16.53 19.70
N ILE A 443 -0.36 17.35 19.10
CA ILE A 443 1.04 17.46 19.47
C ILE A 443 1.17 18.16 20.82
N PRO A 444 2.23 17.89 21.62
CA PRO A 444 2.43 18.57 22.89
C PRO A 444 2.52 20.09 22.73
N LYS A 445 1.89 20.81 23.67
CA LYS A 445 1.81 22.28 23.62
C LYS A 445 3.18 22.96 23.54
N TYR A 446 4.21 22.38 24.19
CA TYR A 446 5.56 22.95 24.13
C TYR A 446 6.15 22.97 22.71
N TRP A 447 5.76 22.02 21.82
CA TRP A 447 6.13 22.08 20.41
C TRP A 447 5.48 23.29 19.71
N SER A 448 4.17 23.45 19.87
CA SER A 448 3.47 24.59 19.26
C SER A 448 3.96 25.93 19.80
N ASP A 449 4.27 26.01 21.12
CA ASP A 449 4.80 27.23 21.75
C ASP A 449 6.21 27.55 21.21
N ALA A 450 7.11 26.55 21.14
CA ALA A 450 8.47 26.73 20.63
C ALA A 450 8.48 27.15 19.15
N LEU A 451 7.64 26.49 18.33
CA LEU A 451 7.58 26.81 16.91
C LEU A 451 6.87 28.13 16.62
N ALA A 452 5.94 28.56 17.45
CA ALA A 452 5.36 29.90 17.38
C ALA A 452 6.42 30.99 17.65
N GLU A 453 7.40 30.72 18.52
CA GLU A 453 8.53 31.62 18.74
C GLU A 453 9.48 31.61 17.53
N VAL A 454 9.85 30.43 17.06
CA VAL A 454 10.68 30.23 15.87
C VAL A 454 10.11 30.95 14.63
N ASN A 455 8.79 30.90 14.43
CA ASN A 455 8.12 31.55 13.29
C ASN A 455 8.14 33.09 13.34
N LYS A 456 8.54 33.72 14.47
CA LYS A 456 8.76 35.17 14.53
C LYS A 456 10.09 35.61 13.90
N GLY A 457 11.01 34.68 13.69
CA GLY A 457 12.29 34.95 13.07
C GLY A 457 12.21 35.24 11.57
N SER A 458 13.35 35.50 10.93
CA SER A 458 13.39 35.84 9.52
C SER A 458 13.10 34.63 8.63
N LEU A 459 12.29 34.83 7.59
CA LEU A 459 12.07 33.83 6.54
C LEU A 459 13.31 33.61 5.64
N ASP A 460 14.30 34.52 5.67
CA ASP A 460 15.52 34.42 4.89
C ASP A 460 16.61 33.58 5.58
N SER A 461 16.40 33.23 6.84
CA SER A 461 17.32 32.40 7.63
C SER A 461 16.70 31.03 7.94
N ARG A 462 17.57 30.06 8.28
CA ARG A 462 17.16 28.68 8.58
C ARG A 462 17.15 28.38 10.06
N VAL A 463 16.35 27.41 10.42
CA VAL A 463 16.32 26.79 11.74
C VAL A 463 17.11 25.49 11.68
N LEU A 464 18.07 25.28 12.59
CA LEU A 464 18.79 24.01 12.73
C LEU A 464 18.16 23.17 13.85
N GLU A 465 17.73 21.96 13.54
CA GLU A 465 17.23 21.01 14.54
C GLU A 465 18.32 20.03 14.97
N LEU A 466 18.52 19.91 16.28
CA LEU A 466 19.51 19.04 16.90
C LEU A 466 18.91 18.25 18.09
N PRO A 467 19.38 17.03 18.34
CA PRO A 467 20.18 16.21 17.44
C PRO A 467 19.37 15.77 16.23
N GLY A 468 20.06 15.33 15.18
CA GLY A 468 19.43 14.65 14.06
C GLY A 468 18.88 13.28 14.46
N SER A 469 17.90 12.76 13.71
CA SER A 469 17.33 11.44 13.93
C SER A 469 17.00 10.78 12.61
N ASP A 470 17.13 9.46 12.52
CA ASP A 470 16.74 8.72 11.33
C ASP A 470 15.22 8.72 11.13
N PHE A 471 14.48 8.72 12.23
CA PHE A 471 13.03 8.73 12.27
C PHE A 471 12.52 9.67 13.35
N GLY A 472 11.33 10.26 13.14
CA GLY A 472 10.66 11.08 14.12
C GLY A 472 10.03 10.23 15.24
N SER A 473 10.87 9.62 16.09
CA SER A 473 10.44 8.90 17.27
C SER A 473 10.61 9.79 18.50
N TYR A 474 9.50 10.17 19.11
CA TYR A 474 9.44 11.05 20.27
C TYR A 474 8.89 10.29 21.49
N ARG A 475 9.17 10.77 22.71
CA ARG A 475 8.62 10.19 23.95
C ARG A 475 7.10 10.23 24.02
N TRP A 476 6.45 11.11 23.26
CA TRP A 476 5.00 11.24 23.16
C TRP A 476 4.38 10.47 21.98
N GLY A 477 5.19 9.80 21.17
CA GLY A 477 4.75 8.97 20.05
C GLY A 477 5.66 9.04 18.85
N SER A 478 5.37 8.23 17.83
CA SER A 478 6.14 8.17 16.59
C SER A 478 5.42 8.87 15.45
N THR A 479 6.17 9.62 14.66
CA THR A 479 5.69 10.24 13.41
C THR A 479 6.36 9.64 12.18
N VAL A 480 7.42 8.86 12.37
CA VAL A 480 8.34 8.34 11.34
C VAL A 480 8.96 9.48 10.53
N ASP A 481 8.16 10.25 9.79
CA ASP A 481 8.59 11.49 9.13
C ASP A 481 8.68 12.64 10.16
N PRO A 482 9.57 13.62 9.98
CA PRO A 482 9.65 14.79 10.85
C PRO A 482 8.35 15.59 10.83
N ILE A 483 8.02 16.21 11.96
CA ILE A 483 6.80 17.05 12.08
C ILE A 483 7.03 18.48 11.64
N THR A 484 8.25 18.94 11.67
CA THR A 484 8.66 20.34 11.44
C THR A 484 8.14 20.91 10.13
N PRO A 485 8.21 20.20 8.99
CA PRO A 485 7.69 20.74 7.73
C PRO A 485 6.20 21.08 7.75
N GLY A 486 5.43 20.41 8.61
CA GLY A 486 3.99 20.67 8.81
C GLY A 486 3.67 21.77 9.83
N LEU A 487 4.67 22.34 10.50
CA LEU A 487 4.46 23.23 11.65
C LEU A 487 5.12 24.60 11.52
N ILE A 488 6.17 24.76 10.70
CA ILE A 488 6.86 26.04 10.56
C ILE A 488 6.80 26.56 9.12
N ASP A 489 6.84 27.90 9.02
CA ASP A 489 6.87 28.61 7.74
C ASP A 489 8.31 28.88 7.26
N ARG A 490 9.26 28.84 8.19
CA ARG A 490 10.67 29.10 7.92
C ARG A 490 11.40 27.90 7.32
N PRO A 491 12.44 28.12 6.54
CA PRO A 491 13.33 27.04 6.14
C PRO A 491 13.99 26.37 7.34
N TYR A 492 14.11 25.05 7.33
CA TYR A 492 14.79 24.31 8.39
C TYR A 492 15.79 23.31 7.82
N VAL A 493 16.76 22.93 8.64
CA VAL A 493 17.76 21.93 8.32
C VAL A 493 17.95 20.98 9.48
N ALA A 494 17.93 19.68 9.19
CA ALA A 494 18.17 18.60 10.14
C ALA A 494 18.84 17.43 9.45
N ARG A 495 19.56 16.60 10.19
CA ARG A 495 19.98 15.29 9.72
C ARG A 495 18.82 14.30 9.89
N GLU A 496 18.48 13.59 8.82
CA GLU A 496 17.42 12.58 8.75
C GLU A 496 17.94 11.37 7.97
N LEU A 497 17.22 10.21 8.04
CA LEU A 497 17.61 8.99 7.31
C LEU A 497 17.68 9.23 5.81
N ILE A 498 16.66 9.90 5.27
CA ILE A 498 16.66 10.35 3.87
C ILE A 498 17.23 11.77 3.87
N PRO A 499 18.47 11.96 3.45
CA PRO A 499 19.06 13.29 3.50
C PRO A 499 18.33 14.22 2.54
N TYR A 500 17.96 15.38 3.04
CA TYR A 500 17.40 16.46 2.22
C TYR A 500 18.53 17.36 1.73
N GLY A 501 18.67 17.47 0.41
CA GLY A 501 19.67 18.32 -0.22
C GLY A 501 20.57 17.57 -1.22
N THR A 502 21.77 18.10 -1.42
CA THR A 502 22.82 17.43 -2.21
C THR A 502 23.59 16.42 -1.34
N PRO A 503 24.28 15.44 -1.92
CA PRO A 503 25.15 14.55 -1.15
C PRO A 503 26.15 15.30 -0.26
N ALA A 504 26.75 16.38 -0.74
CA ALA A 504 27.70 17.19 0.03
C ALA A 504 27.06 17.87 1.24
N SER A 505 25.82 18.39 1.11
CA SER A 505 25.09 18.98 2.24
C SER A 505 24.67 17.94 3.26
N ALA A 506 24.29 16.75 2.80
CA ALA A 506 23.96 15.62 3.67
C ALA A 506 25.19 15.14 4.47
N ASP A 507 26.34 14.99 3.80
CA ASP A 507 27.59 14.59 4.44
C ASP A 507 28.06 15.61 5.49
N LEU A 508 27.89 16.91 5.21
CA LEU A 508 28.20 17.97 6.15
C LEU A 508 27.34 17.90 7.42
N LEU A 509 26.03 17.72 7.27
CA LEU A 509 25.09 17.56 8.38
C LEU A 509 25.37 16.29 9.18
N ASN A 510 25.62 15.18 8.50
CA ASN A 510 25.99 13.91 9.14
C ASN A 510 27.28 14.05 9.96
N ALA A 511 28.30 14.70 9.43
CA ALA A 511 29.58 14.89 10.13
C ALA A 511 29.42 15.76 11.38
N TYR A 512 28.61 16.81 11.33
CA TYR A 512 28.35 17.68 12.47
C TYR A 512 27.52 16.97 13.54
N ASP A 513 26.38 16.38 13.16
CA ASP A 513 25.44 15.73 14.05
C ASP A 513 26.07 14.49 14.73
N ARG A 514 26.86 13.72 13.99
CA ARG A 514 27.62 12.58 14.53
C ARG A 514 28.56 13.00 15.67
N ARG A 515 29.33 14.07 15.48
CA ARG A 515 30.21 14.59 16.54
C ARG A 515 29.43 15.02 17.78
N LEU A 516 28.27 15.66 17.57
CA LEU A 516 27.39 16.03 18.67
C LEU A 516 26.90 14.81 19.44
N GLN A 517 26.41 13.79 18.76
CA GLN A 517 25.86 12.57 19.39
C GLN A 517 26.93 11.67 20.03
N GLU A 518 28.15 11.65 19.48
CA GLU A 518 29.31 10.90 20.04
C GLU A 518 29.99 11.65 21.20
N GLY A 519 29.53 12.84 21.57
CA GLY A 519 30.18 13.65 22.61
C GLY A 519 31.53 14.25 22.23
N LEU A 520 31.87 14.25 20.94
CA LEU A 520 33.08 14.82 20.37
C LEU A 520 32.88 16.26 19.86
N TYR A 521 31.84 16.90 20.36
CA TYR A 521 31.42 18.23 19.92
C TYR A 521 32.30 19.33 20.50
N GLU A 522 32.71 20.22 19.64
CA GLU A 522 33.46 21.45 20.00
C GLU A 522 32.55 22.66 19.79
N SER A 523 32.16 23.35 20.85
CA SER A 523 31.21 24.50 20.79
C SER A 523 31.69 25.63 19.89
N VAL A 524 33.00 25.81 19.74
CA VAL A 524 33.59 26.83 18.88
C VAL A 524 33.25 26.67 17.41
N VAL A 525 32.91 25.47 16.95
CA VAL A 525 32.55 25.18 15.55
C VAL A 525 31.11 25.55 15.23
N THR A 526 30.23 25.69 16.25
CA THR A 526 28.76 25.89 16.05
C THR A 526 28.47 27.18 15.29
N ALA A 527 29.00 28.29 15.71
CA ALA A 527 28.69 29.56 15.08
C ALA A 527 29.21 29.69 13.63
N PRO A 528 30.45 29.24 13.29
CA PRO A 528 30.87 29.12 11.90
C PRO A 528 30.00 28.19 11.06
N PHE A 529 29.62 27.03 11.61
CA PHE A 529 28.77 26.07 10.94
C PHE A 529 27.36 26.64 10.68
N ALA A 530 26.74 27.26 11.69
CA ALA A 530 25.45 27.91 11.55
C ALA A 530 25.48 29.01 10.48
N ARG A 531 26.51 29.85 10.47
CA ARG A 531 26.69 30.88 9.42
C ARG A 531 26.85 30.29 8.03
N LEU A 532 27.59 29.19 7.88
CA LEU A 532 27.74 28.48 6.61
C LEU A 532 26.39 27.98 6.06
N LEU A 533 25.51 27.54 6.94
CA LEU A 533 24.17 27.03 6.59
C LEU A 533 23.11 28.14 6.50
N GLY A 534 23.41 29.39 6.86
CA GLY A 534 22.43 30.46 6.97
C GLY A 534 21.45 30.27 8.12
N VAL A 535 21.91 29.64 9.21
CA VAL A 535 21.12 29.34 10.42
C VAL A 535 21.27 30.48 11.41
N ASP A 536 20.16 30.98 11.94
CA ASP A 536 20.11 31.96 13.02
C ASP A 536 19.54 31.40 14.33
N GLU A 537 18.76 30.32 14.26
CA GLU A 537 18.16 29.68 15.42
C GLU A 537 18.41 28.17 15.44
N ILE A 538 18.56 27.63 16.65
CA ILE A 538 18.73 26.19 16.88
C ILE A 538 17.60 25.68 17.79
N VAL A 539 16.88 24.68 17.31
CA VAL A 539 15.89 23.95 18.09
C VAL A 539 16.52 22.67 18.63
N VAL A 540 16.59 22.54 19.96
CA VAL A 540 17.10 21.33 20.61
C VAL A 540 15.94 20.42 20.97
N ARG A 541 15.92 19.23 20.37
CA ARG A 541 14.84 18.24 20.52
C ARG A 541 15.13 17.27 21.67
N ASN A 542 14.86 17.70 22.91
CA ASN A 542 15.11 16.92 24.11
C ASN A 542 14.10 15.77 24.32
N ASP A 543 13.08 15.68 23.50
CA ASP A 543 12.01 14.69 23.57
C ASP A 543 12.13 13.58 22.55
N LEU A 544 13.20 13.57 21.74
CA LEU A 544 13.53 12.42 20.91
C LEU A 544 13.83 11.19 21.78
N GLN A 545 13.40 10.05 21.31
CA GLN A 545 13.70 8.76 21.90
C GLN A 545 15.04 8.27 21.32
N THR A 546 16.12 8.55 22.02
CA THR A 546 17.50 8.31 21.56
C THR A 546 18.09 7.00 22.06
N ASP A 547 17.39 6.24 22.91
CA ASP A 547 17.88 5.02 23.59
C ASP A 547 17.64 3.74 22.79
#